data_a88b78a88a233042b5610f8ce10b7930
#
_entry.id   a88b78a88a233042b5610f8ce10b7930
#
_cell.length_a   1.000
_cell.length_b   1.000
_cell.length_c   1.000
_cell.angle_alpha   90.00
_cell.angle_beta   90.00
_cell.angle_gamma   90.00
#
_symmetry.space_group_name_H-M   'P 1'
#
loop_
_entity.id
_entity.type
_entity.pdbx_description
1 polymer ?
#
loop_
_entity_poly.entity_id
_entity_poly.type
_entity_poly.pdbx_seq_one_letter_code
_entity_poly.pdbx_strand_id
1 'polypeptide(L)'
;MQDPCSLSARAIAAAIEAGEMTCEAVTAAHLERIEAREPEVQAWAHLKSEQALAEARQRDQSPKTGLLYGVPFGVKDIIDSHDLPTEHGSPLHVGRQATADAACVAYARHHGGVLLGKAVTTEFAHVHPGKSRNPHNPEHTPGGSSSGSAAAVGAGMVPWAFGTQTAGSVIRPAAYCGVVGYKPSYGEINTEGVR
;
A
#
# COMPACT_ATOMS: atom_id res chain seq x y z
N MET A 1 -1.89 11.78 -22.22
CA MET A 1 -2.62 11.10 -21.13
C MET A 1 -1.96 11.51 -19.83
N GLN A 2 -2.70 11.80 -18.78
CA GLN A 2 -2.13 12.19 -17.49
C GLN A 2 -1.48 10.96 -16.84
N ASP A 3 -0.30 11.11 -16.21
CA ASP A 3 0.39 10.03 -15.50
C ASP A 3 -0.44 9.58 -14.29
N PRO A 4 -0.93 8.31 -14.24
CA PRO A 4 -1.72 7.81 -13.12
C PRO A 4 -1.00 7.91 -11.77
N CYS A 5 0.34 7.78 -11.77
CA CYS A 5 1.15 7.85 -10.56
C CYS A 5 1.21 9.24 -9.90
N SER A 6 0.75 10.28 -10.61
CA SER A 6 0.65 11.66 -10.11
C SER A 6 -0.75 11.99 -9.55
N LEU A 7 -1.72 11.07 -9.70
CA LEU A 7 -3.10 11.29 -9.31
C LEU A 7 -3.38 10.83 -7.88
N SER A 8 -4.33 11.50 -7.23
CA SER A 8 -4.90 10.99 -5.98
C SER A 8 -5.78 9.76 -6.23
N ALA A 9 -5.97 8.92 -5.20
CA ALA A 9 -6.88 7.77 -5.26
C ALA A 9 -8.28 8.14 -5.78
N ARG A 10 -8.82 9.29 -5.36
CA ARG A 10 -10.11 9.79 -5.82
C ARG A 10 -10.10 10.16 -7.31
N ALA A 11 -9.02 10.81 -7.78
CA ALA A 11 -8.90 11.17 -9.18
C ALA A 11 -8.76 9.96 -10.10
N ILE A 12 -8.02 8.92 -9.64
CA ILE A 12 -7.91 7.63 -10.33
C ILE A 12 -9.30 6.97 -10.43
N ALA A 13 -10.03 6.84 -9.31
CA ALA A 13 -11.36 6.25 -9.32
C ALA A 13 -12.32 7.00 -10.28
N ALA A 14 -12.31 8.33 -10.25
CA ALA A 14 -13.12 9.14 -11.13
C ALA A 14 -12.75 8.96 -12.61
N ALA A 15 -11.47 8.91 -12.95
CA ALA A 15 -11.00 8.69 -14.33
C ALA A 15 -11.39 7.30 -14.86
N ILE A 16 -11.33 6.27 -14.00
CA ILE A 16 -11.79 4.91 -14.36
C ILE A 16 -13.32 4.90 -14.53
N GLU A 17 -14.06 5.54 -13.65
CA GLU A 17 -15.52 5.65 -13.76
C GLU A 17 -15.93 6.34 -15.06
N ALA A 18 -15.26 7.43 -15.42
CA ALA A 18 -15.47 8.17 -16.68
C ALA A 18 -15.03 7.40 -17.93
N GLY A 19 -14.30 6.28 -17.79
CA GLY A 19 -13.75 5.52 -18.92
C GLY A 19 -12.52 6.16 -19.56
N GLU A 20 -11.90 7.13 -18.91
CA GLU A 20 -10.67 7.80 -19.36
C GLU A 20 -9.43 6.92 -19.13
N MET A 21 -9.50 6.02 -18.16
CA MET A 21 -8.46 5.03 -17.82
C MET A 21 -9.09 3.66 -17.57
N THR A 22 -8.30 2.60 -17.73
CA THR A 22 -8.65 1.22 -17.31
C THR A 22 -7.95 0.87 -16.01
N CYS A 23 -8.52 -0.08 -15.24
CA CYS A 23 -7.88 -0.61 -14.04
C CYS A 23 -6.51 -1.23 -14.38
N GLU A 24 -6.42 -1.94 -15.51
CA GLU A 24 -5.18 -2.53 -16.01
C GLU A 24 -4.13 -1.44 -16.27
N ALA A 25 -4.47 -0.38 -17.02
CA ALA A 25 -3.52 0.69 -17.36
C ALA A 25 -3.01 1.41 -16.10
N VAL A 26 -3.89 1.70 -15.15
CA VAL A 26 -3.52 2.30 -13.86
C VAL A 26 -2.60 1.39 -13.07
N THR A 27 -2.95 0.11 -12.95
CA THR A 27 -2.13 -0.87 -12.21
C THR A 27 -0.76 -1.05 -12.87
N ALA A 28 -0.69 -1.17 -14.20
CA ALA A 28 0.55 -1.29 -14.95
C ALA A 28 1.47 -0.09 -14.71
N ALA A 29 0.95 1.15 -14.81
CA ALA A 29 1.74 2.35 -14.58
C ALA A 29 2.33 2.41 -13.16
N HIS A 30 1.58 1.98 -12.14
CA HIS A 30 2.10 1.90 -10.77
C HIS A 30 3.14 0.79 -10.60
N LEU A 31 2.99 -0.36 -11.26
CA LEU A 31 4.01 -1.42 -11.25
C LEU A 31 5.31 -0.98 -11.95
N GLU A 32 5.22 -0.28 -13.07
CA GLU A 32 6.38 0.33 -13.74
C GLU A 32 7.07 1.36 -12.82
N ARG A 33 6.29 2.18 -12.09
CA ARG A 33 6.82 3.11 -11.10
C ARG A 33 7.51 2.38 -9.96
N ILE A 34 6.97 1.26 -9.50
CA ILE A 34 7.60 0.42 -8.48
C ILE A 34 8.92 -0.12 -9.02
N GLU A 35 8.96 -0.71 -10.21
CA GLU A 35 10.19 -1.23 -10.81
C GLU A 35 11.29 -0.17 -10.91
N ALA A 36 10.92 1.05 -11.29
CA ALA A 36 11.87 2.16 -11.43
C ALA A 36 12.41 2.68 -10.09
N ARG A 37 11.60 2.66 -9.02
CA ARG A 37 11.96 3.32 -7.75
C ARG A 37 12.33 2.35 -6.63
N GLU A 38 11.91 1.08 -6.67
CA GLU A 38 12.16 0.10 -5.61
C GLU A 38 13.64 -0.17 -5.35
N PRO A 39 14.55 -0.20 -6.37
CA PRO A 39 15.98 -0.37 -6.11
C PRO A 39 16.58 0.67 -5.16
N GLU A 40 16.04 1.89 -5.17
CA GLU A 40 16.49 3.00 -4.34
C GLU A 40 15.69 3.09 -3.02
N VAL A 41 14.37 2.99 -3.09
CA VAL A 41 13.46 3.29 -1.95
C VAL A 41 13.25 2.08 -1.04
N GLN A 42 13.25 0.88 -1.58
CA GLN A 42 13.08 -0.39 -0.86
C GLN A 42 11.83 -0.40 0.03
N ALA A 43 10.70 0.03 -0.53
CA ALA A 43 9.45 0.19 0.20
C ALA A 43 8.69 -1.12 0.42
N TRP A 44 8.95 -2.15 -0.38
CA TRP A 44 8.14 -3.37 -0.39
C TRP A 44 8.82 -4.56 0.27
N ALA A 45 8.10 -5.27 1.14
CA ALA A 45 8.48 -6.58 1.67
C ALA A 45 8.12 -7.66 0.64
N HIS A 46 6.89 -7.62 0.13
CA HIS A 46 6.38 -8.54 -0.89
C HIS A 46 5.54 -7.78 -1.92
N LEU A 47 5.66 -8.19 -3.18
CA LEU A 47 4.84 -7.72 -4.31
C LEU A 47 4.14 -8.91 -4.96
N LYS A 48 2.94 -8.69 -5.50
CA LYS A 48 2.19 -9.68 -6.29
C LYS A 48 1.83 -9.12 -7.67
N SER A 49 2.82 -8.60 -8.39
CA SER A 49 2.65 -7.83 -9.63
C SER A 49 1.78 -8.51 -10.68
N GLU A 50 2.03 -9.79 -10.97
CA GLU A 50 1.26 -10.56 -11.95
C GLU A 50 -0.20 -10.75 -11.52
N GLN A 51 -0.41 -11.11 -10.23
CA GLN A 51 -1.76 -11.30 -9.69
C GLN A 51 -2.54 -9.99 -9.65
N ALA A 52 -1.88 -8.89 -9.26
CA ALA A 52 -2.50 -7.56 -9.23
C ALA A 52 -2.92 -7.11 -10.63
N LEU A 53 -2.09 -7.36 -11.64
CA LEU A 53 -2.42 -7.05 -13.03
C LEU A 53 -3.57 -7.91 -13.56
N ALA A 54 -3.58 -9.21 -13.23
CA ALA A 54 -4.68 -10.12 -13.57
C ALA A 54 -5.99 -9.70 -12.89
N GLU A 55 -5.93 -9.30 -11.61
CA GLU A 55 -7.08 -8.75 -10.87
C GLU A 55 -7.62 -7.47 -11.52
N ALA A 56 -6.73 -6.55 -11.93
CA ALA A 56 -7.11 -5.31 -12.60
C ALA A 56 -7.81 -5.57 -13.96
N ARG A 57 -7.30 -6.51 -14.76
CA ARG A 57 -7.94 -6.95 -16.03
C ARG A 57 -9.33 -7.52 -15.80
N GLN A 58 -9.50 -8.33 -14.75
CA GLN A 58 -10.80 -8.89 -14.40
C GLN A 58 -11.79 -7.80 -13.99
N ARG A 59 -11.32 -6.77 -13.27
CA ARG A 59 -12.17 -5.62 -12.90
C ARG A 59 -12.64 -4.85 -14.12
N ASP A 60 -11.80 -4.64 -15.12
CA ASP A 60 -12.19 -3.96 -16.36
C ASP A 60 -13.34 -4.67 -17.10
N GLN A 61 -13.53 -5.97 -16.85
CA GLN A 61 -14.62 -6.78 -17.40
C GLN A 61 -15.84 -6.88 -16.47
N SER A 62 -15.80 -6.25 -15.29
CA SER A 62 -16.83 -6.36 -14.26
C SER A 62 -17.58 -5.04 -14.09
N PRO A 63 -18.80 -5.05 -13.52
CA PRO A 63 -19.48 -3.81 -13.18
C PRO A 63 -18.64 -2.93 -12.26
N LYS A 64 -18.56 -1.64 -12.59
CA LYS A 64 -17.81 -0.65 -11.79
C LYS A 64 -18.55 -0.36 -10.49
N THR A 65 -18.13 -0.99 -9.41
CA THR A 65 -18.75 -0.86 -8.07
C THR A 65 -17.72 -0.55 -7.00
N GLY A 66 -18.10 0.31 -6.06
CA GLY A 66 -17.24 0.67 -4.91
C GLY A 66 -16.38 1.91 -5.13
N LEU A 67 -16.08 2.59 -4.02
CA LEU A 67 -15.39 3.88 -4.01
C LEU A 67 -13.91 3.80 -4.42
N LEU A 68 -13.31 2.61 -4.38
CA LEU A 68 -11.89 2.36 -4.68
C LEU A 68 -11.71 1.55 -5.97
N TYR A 69 -12.73 1.48 -6.81
CA TYR A 69 -12.73 0.64 -8.00
C TYR A 69 -11.52 0.88 -8.89
N GLY A 70 -10.67 -0.16 -9.03
CA GLY A 70 -9.43 -0.11 -9.81
C GLY A 70 -8.28 0.69 -9.19
N VAL A 71 -8.46 1.23 -7.98
CA VAL A 71 -7.41 2.03 -7.31
C VAL A 71 -6.39 1.11 -6.65
N PRO A 72 -5.09 1.19 -7.03
CA PRO A 72 -4.05 0.38 -6.41
C PRO A 72 -3.71 0.85 -5.00
N PHE A 73 -3.32 -0.09 -4.12
CA PHE A 73 -2.91 0.22 -2.76
C PHE A 73 -1.86 -0.72 -2.20
N GLY A 74 -1.19 -0.26 -1.14
CA GLY A 74 -0.25 -1.05 -0.35
C GLY A 74 -0.75 -1.30 1.07
N VAL A 75 -0.22 -2.34 1.71
CA VAL A 75 -0.57 -2.72 3.08
C VAL A 75 0.69 -2.96 3.89
N LYS A 76 0.82 -2.30 5.05
CA LYS A 76 1.95 -2.53 5.96
C LYS A 76 2.06 -3.99 6.38
N ASP A 77 3.28 -4.51 6.45
CA ASP A 77 3.57 -5.92 6.74
C ASP A 77 3.37 -6.33 8.21
N ILE A 78 2.36 -5.81 8.84
CA ILE A 78 1.80 -6.20 10.15
C ILE A 78 0.28 -6.33 10.07
N ILE A 79 -0.29 -6.10 8.88
CA ILE A 79 -1.70 -6.20 8.57
C ILE A 79 -1.88 -7.46 7.72
N ASP A 80 -2.70 -8.38 8.17
CA ASP A 80 -2.91 -9.66 7.52
C ASP A 80 -3.56 -9.51 6.13
N SER A 81 -3.06 -10.28 5.15
CA SER A 81 -3.72 -10.54 3.87
C SER A 81 -3.61 -12.03 3.54
N HIS A 82 -4.67 -12.61 2.98
CA HIS A 82 -4.74 -14.05 2.75
C HIS A 82 -3.82 -14.54 1.63
N ASP A 83 -3.39 -13.66 0.75
CA ASP A 83 -2.67 -13.97 -0.49
C ASP A 83 -1.20 -13.53 -0.49
N LEU A 84 -0.72 -12.92 0.59
CA LEU A 84 0.67 -12.51 0.78
C LEU A 84 1.14 -12.82 2.20
N PRO A 85 2.41 -13.15 2.40
CA PRO A 85 2.97 -13.31 3.74
C PRO A 85 2.78 -12.04 4.59
N THR A 86 2.64 -12.23 5.90
CA THR A 86 2.65 -11.15 6.90
C THR A 86 3.73 -11.50 7.93
N GLU A 87 4.92 -10.92 7.75
CA GLU A 87 6.15 -11.34 8.43
C GLU A 87 6.56 -10.42 9.57
N HIS A 88 5.82 -9.34 9.78
CA HIS A 88 6.04 -8.37 10.87
C HIS A 88 7.41 -7.69 10.83
N GLY A 89 8.08 -7.69 9.67
CA GLY A 89 9.44 -7.18 9.52
C GLY A 89 10.48 -7.98 10.32
N SER A 90 10.20 -9.24 10.69
CA SER A 90 11.03 -10.06 11.56
C SER A 90 11.37 -11.40 10.93
N PRO A 91 12.65 -11.85 11.04
CA PRO A 91 13.05 -13.17 10.57
C PRO A 91 12.33 -14.32 11.31
N LEU A 92 11.75 -14.06 12.47
CA LEU A 92 10.99 -15.06 13.25
C LEU A 92 9.67 -15.47 12.58
N HIS A 93 9.17 -14.65 11.67
CA HIS A 93 7.89 -14.86 10.98
C HIS A 93 8.01 -15.03 9.47
N VAL A 94 9.21 -15.32 8.96
CA VAL A 94 9.43 -15.56 7.53
C VAL A 94 8.48 -16.65 7.01
N GLY A 95 7.74 -16.34 5.96
CA GLY A 95 6.75 -17.23 5.34
C GLY A 95 5.43 -17.36 6.11
N ARG A 96 5.20 -16.58 7.18
CA ARG A 96 3.91 -16.62 7.90
C ARG A 96 2.79 -16.13 6.98
N GLN A 97 1.86 -17.03 6.70
CA GLN A 97 0.68 -16.76 5.87
C GLN A 97 -0.57 -16.63 6.75
N ALA A 98 -1.31 -15.54 6.60
CA ALA A 98 -2.62 -15.40 7.22
C ALA A 98 -3.68 -16.22 6.48
N THR A 99 -4.70 -16.67 7.19
CA THR A 99 -5.82 -17.45 6.62
C THR A 99 -6.94 -16.57 6.06
N ALA A 100 -6.94 -15.28 6.42
CA ALA A 100 -7.93 -14.30 5.99
C ALA A 100 -7.30 -12.91 5.89
N ASP A 101 -7.95 -12.03 5.14
CA ASP A 101 -7.62 -10.61 5.13
C ASP A 101 -7.99 -9.96 6.46
N ALA A 102 -7.19 -9.00 6.90
CA ALA A 102 -7.61 -8.05 7.93
C ALA A 102 -8.86 -7.29 7.47
N ALA A 103 -9.71 -6.89 8.41
CA ALA A 103 -10.98 -6.21 8.10
C ALA A 103 -10.82 -5.00 7.17
N CYS A 104 -9.77 -4.18 7.37
CA CYS A 104 -9.50 -3.02 6.51
C CYS A 104 -9.09 -3.42 5.08
N VAL A 105 -8.35 -4.52 4.92
CA VAL A 105 -7.95 -5.05 3.60
C VAL A 105 -9.17 -5.63 2.87
N ALA A 106 -9.97 -6.45 3.56
CA ALA A 106 -11.21 -7.01 3.03
C ALA A 106 -12.17 -5.89 2.58
N TYR A 107 -12.29 -4.82 3.38
CA TYR A 107 -13.11 -3.67 3.04
C TYR A 107 -12.59 -2.92 1.80
N ALA A 108 -11.27 -2.68 1.70
CA ALA A 108 -10.68 -2.03 0.53
C ALA A 108 -10.90 -2.84 -0.76
N ARG A 109 -10.73 -4.17 -0.69
CA ARG A 109 -11.01 -5.08 -1.83
C ARG A 109 -12.49 -5.10 -2.19
N HIS A 110 -13.38 -5.13 -1.19
CA HIS A 110 -14.83 -5.06 -1.39
C HIS A 110 -15.25 -3.79 -2.14
N HIS A 111 -14.58 -2.68 -1.87
CA HIS A 111 -14.78 -1.42 -2.58
C HIS A 111 -13.99 -1.29 -3.88
N GLY A 112 -13.41 -2.38 -4.38
CA GLY A 112 -12.77 -2.44 -5.69
C GLY A 112 -11.29 -2.06 -5.71
N GLY A 113 -10.63 -1.87 -4.57
CA GLY A 113 -9.19 -1.61 -4.51
C GLY A 113 -8.36 -2.81 -4.99
N VAL A 114 -7.21 -2.53 -5.64
CA VAL A 114 -6.25 -3.53 -6.12
C VAL A 114 -5.03 -3.53 -5.22
N LEU A 115 -4.85 -4.59 -4.43
CA LEU A 115 -3.67 -4.73 -3.56
C LEU A 115 -2.44 -5.08 -4.39
N LEU A 116 -1.38 -4.24 -4.32
CA LEU A 116 -0.11 -4.50 -5.01
C LEU A 116 0.87 -5.31 -4.17
N GLY A 117 0.87 -5.12 -2.84
CA GLY A 117 1.86 -5.80 -2.01
C GLY A 117 1.84 -5.41 -0.53
N LYS A 118 2.78 -6.00 0.19
CA LYS A 118 3.08 -5.74 1.60
C LYS A 118 4.23 -4.74 1.70
N ALA A 119 3.98 -3.60 2.33
CA ALA A 119 4.98 -2.56 2.54
C ALA A 119 5.79 -2.83 3.81
N VAL A 120 7.09 -2.53 3.75
CA VAL A 120 8.02 -2.72 4.87
C VAL A 120 7.53 -2.05 6.16
N THR A 121 7.65 -2.75 7.26
CA THR A 121 7.49 -2.24 8.62
C THR A 121 8.83 -2.26 9.36
N THR A 122 8.98 -1.46 10.41
CA THR A 122 9.99 -1.76 11.43
C THR A 122 9.63 -3.07 12.13
N GLU A 123 10.62 -3.80 12.64
CA GLU A 123 10.38 -5.10 13.30
C GLU A 123 9.32 -4.98 14.40
N PHE A 124 8.26 -5.79 14.31
CA PHE A 124 7.08 -5.77 15.19
C PHE A 124 6.44 -4.39 15.37
N ALA A 125 6.55 -3.52 14.36
CA ALA A 125 6.12 -2.11 14.44
C ALA A 125 6.81 -1.33 15.58
N HIS A 126 7.96 -1.77 16.05
CA HIS A 126 8.74 -1.18 17.15
C HIS A 126 9.87 -0.26 16.61
N VAL A 127 11.06 -0.30 17.18
CA VAL A 127 12.13 0.66 16.89
C VAL A 127 13.18 0.15 15.89
N HIS A 128 13.35 -1.16 15.71
CA HIS A 128 14.35 -1.69 14.81
C HIS A 128 13.96 -1.43 13.34
N PRO A 129 14.77 -0.64 12.57
CA PRO A 129 14.37 -0.21 11.24
C PRO A 129 14.40 -1.37 10.25
N GLY A 130 13.48 -1.34 9.27
CA GLY A 130 13.56 -2.15 8.06
C GLY A 130 14.47 -1.49 6.99
N LYS A 131 14.46 -2.07 5.80
CA LYS A 131 15.32 -1.66 4.67
C LYS A 131 14.90 -0.35 3.98
N SER A 132 13.68 0.14 4.22
CA SER A 132 13.12 1.28 3.49
C SER A 132 13.90 2.57 3.67
N ARG A 133 14.01 3.33 2.59
CA ARG A 133 14.70 4.62 2.52
C ARG A 133 13.72 5.75 2.20
N ASN A 134 14.10 6.97 2.54
CA ASN A 134 13.28 8.14 2.25
C ASN A 134 13.23 8.39 0.72
N PRO A 135 12.03 8.55 0.12
CA PRO A 135 11.89 8.69 -1.33
C PRO A 135 12.45 9.99 -1.90
N HIS A 136 12.70 11.00 -1.05
CA HIS A 136 13.28 12.29 -1.44
C HIS A 136 14.79 12.34 -1.27
N ASN A 137 15.33 11.57 -0.29
CA ASN A 137 16.76 11.42 -0.08
C ASN A 137 17.06 10.05 0.56
N PRO A 138 17.59 9.08 -0.21
CA PRO A 138 17.83 7.71 0.26
C PRO A 138 18.85 7.58 1.39
N GLU A 139 19.62 8.63 1.66
CA GLU A 139 20.55 8.67 2.81
C GLU A 139 19.82 8.90 4.14
N HIS A 140 18.53 9.25 4.09
CA HIS A 140 17.72 9.51 5.26
C HIS A 140 16.68 8.41 5.51
N THR A 141 16.25 8.31 6.76
CA THR A 141 15.15 7.45 7.17
C THR A 141 13.82 7.96 6.61
N PRO A 142 12.91 7.07 6.18
CA PRO A 142 11.54 7.43 5.87
C PRO A 142 10.68 7.61 7.13
N GLY A 143 11.27 7.48 8.33
CA GLY A 143 10.52 7.35 9.57
C GLY A 143 9.94 5.94 9.75
N GLY A 144 9.09 5.78 10.74
CA GLY A 144 8.47 4.48 11.03
C GLY A 144 7.41 4.57 12.15
N SER A 145 6.73 3.46 12.42
CA SER A 145 7.01 2.09 11.95
C SER A 145 6.41 1.77 10.58
N SER A 146 5.46 2.53 10.02
CA SER A 146 4.91 2.34 8.68
C SER A 146 5.84 2.92 7.60
N SER A 147 7.12 2.53 7.65
CA SER A 147 8.21 3.06 6.82
C SER A 147 7.96 2.87 5.33
N GLY A 148 7.73 1.63 4.90
CA GLY A 148 7.47 1.30 3.50
C GLY A 148 6.16 1.88 2.99
N SER A 149 5.09 1.92 3.82
CA SER A 149 3.81 2.49 3.42
C SER A 149 3.95 3.97 3.03
N ALA A 150 4.61 4.78 3.87
CA ALA A 150 4.81 6.19 3.57
C ALA A 150 5.81 6.41 2.43
N ALA A 151 6.88 5.61 2.37
CA ALA A 151 7.88 5.68 1.30
C ALA A 151 7.27 5.33 -0.07
N ALA A 152 6.43 4.30 -0.15
CA ALA A 152 5.76 3.90 -1.39
C ALA A 152 4.82 5.02 -1.91
N VAL A 153 4.04 5.64 -1.02
CA VAL A 153 3.18 6.77 -1.40
C VAL A 153 4.02 7.97 -1.82
N GLY A 154 5.06 8.33 -1.07
CA GLY A 154 5.95 9.45 -1.37
C GLY A 154 6.75 9.27 -2.66
N ALA A 155 7.03 8.03 -3.06
CA ALA A 155 7.66 7.70 -4.34
C ALA A 155 6.67 7.62 -5.52
N GLY A 156 5.36 7.79 -5.29
CA GLY A 156 4.32 7.63 -6.30
C GLY A 156 4.10 6.17 -6.74
N MET A 157 4.57 5.20 -5.97
CA MET A 157 4.39 3.77 -6.27
C MET A 157 2.94 3.30 -6.05
N VAL A 158 2.21 3.96 -5.17
CA VAL A 158 0.77 3.79 -4.93
C VAL A 158 0.18 5.12 -4.49
N PRO A 159 -1.10 5.39 -4.79
CA PRO A 159 -1.74 6.63 -4.36
C PRO A 159 -2.08 6.65 -2.86
N TRP A 160 -2.14 5.49 -2.22
CA TRP A 160 -2.40 5.34 -0.79
C TRP A 160 -1.94 3.98 -0.26
N ALA A 161 -1.75 3.89 1.05
CA ALA A 161 -1.39 2.65 1.72
C ALA A 161 -1.90 2.61 3.15
N PHE A 162 -2.21 1.40 3.66
CA PHE A 162 -2.48 1.20 5.07
C PHE A 162 -1.18 1.17 5.89
N GLY A 163 -1.23 1.86 7.02
CA GLY A 163 -0.25 1.80 8.09
C GLY A 163 -0.93 1.55 9.43
N THR A 164 -0.14 1.45 10.50
CA THR A 164 -0.63 1.32 11.88
C THR A 164 0.04 2.35 12.78
N GLN A 165 -0.65 2.80 13.81
CA GLN A 165 -0.07 3.75 14.76
C GLN A 165 -0.53 3.49 16.19
N THR A 166 0.44 3.31 17.08
CA THR A 166 0.25 3.41 18.53
C THR A 166 0.59 4.84 18.99
N ALA A 167 1.84 5.27 18.79
CA ALA A 167 2.29 6.62 19.15
C ALA A 167 2.34 7.57 17.94
N GLY A 168 3.25 7.34 16.99
CA GLY A 168 3.47 8.22 15.83
C GLY A 168 3.68 7.48 14.50
N SER A 169 3.38 6.18 14.44
CA SER A 169 3.84 5.28 13.36
C SER A 169 3.13 5.44 12.00
N VAL A 170 2.16 6.33 11.87
CA VAL A 170 1.58 6.80 10.59
C VAL A 170 2.00 8.24 10.34
N ILE A 171 1.77 9.12 11.30
CA ILE A 171 1.98 10.57 11.14
C ILE A 171 3.46 10.92 10.95
N ARG A 172 4.37 10.25 11.70
CA ARG A 172 5.81 10.51 11.59
C ARG A 172 6.38 10.14 10.23
N PRO A 173 6.21 8.89 9.72
CA PRO A 173 6.73 8.56 8.40
C PRO A 173 6.01 9.33 7.28
N ALA A 174 4.73 9.67 7.42
CA ALA A 174 4.04 10.53 6.47
C ALA A 174 4.69 11.92 6.39
N ALA A 175 5.01 12.54 7.54
CA ALA A 175 5.70 13.83 7.58
C ALA A 175 7.10 13.76 6.95
N TYR A 176 7.85 12.67 7.18
CA TYR A 176 9.20 12.49 6.64
C TYR A 176 9.20 12.24 5.13
N CYS A 177 8.18 11.56 4.62
CA CYS A 177 8.03 11.25 3.19
C CYS A 177 7.19 12.30 2.42
N GLY A 178 6.77 13.41 3.05
CA GLY A 178 6.03 14.49 2.41
C GLY A 178 4.62 14.09 1.95
N VAL A 179 3.96 13.16 2.64
CA VAL A 179 2.62 12.67 2.29
C VAL A 179 1.61 12.95 3.40
N VAL A 180 0.33 12.87 3.06
CA VAL A 180 -0.75 13.03 4.06
C VAL A 180 -0.82 11.76 4.91
N GLY A 181 -0.64 11.92 6.22
CA GLY A 181 -0.87 10.87 7.21
C GLY A 181 -2.21 11.10 7.92
N TYR A 182 -3.05 10.07 7.98
CA TYR A 182 -4.32 10.12 8.69
C TYR A 182 -4.44 8.98 9.69
N LYS A 183 -4.68 9.31 10.94
CA LYS A 183 -4.99 8.36 12.01
C LYS A 183 -6.32 8.77 12.64
N PRO A 184 -7.40 8.02 12.41
CA PRO A 184 -8.70 8.31 13.01
C PRO A 184 -8.69 8.10 14.53
N SER A 185 -9.77 8.47 15.18
CA SER A 185 -9.99 8.17 16.59
C SER A 185 -9.99 6.66 16.84
N TYR A 186 -9.66 6.28 18.06
CA TYR A 186 -9.69 4.87 18.46
C TYR A 186 -11.12 4.30 18.29
N GLY A 187 -11.22 3.10 17.68
CA GLY A 187 -12.49 2.42 17.47
C GLY A 187 -13.23 2.76 16.15
N GLU A 188 -12.77 3.79 15.41
CA GLU A 188 -13.40 4.17 14.13
C GLU A 188 -13.12 3.18 12.98
N ILE A 189 -12.02 2.44 13.06
CA ILE A 189 -11.65 1.41 12.08
C ILE A 189 -11.60 0.06 12.78
N ASN A 190 -12.22 -0.95 12.18
CA ASN A 190 -12.08 -2.33 12.63
C ASN A 190 -10.63 -2.80 12.44
N THR A 191 -10.00 -3.23 13.53
CA THR A 191 -8.61 -3.67 13.58
C THR A 191 -8.43 -5.20 13.59
N GLU A 192 -9.47 -5.96 13.29
CA GLU A 192 -9.36 -7.42 13.13
C GLU A 192 -8.29 -7.76 12.09
N GLY A 193 -7.35 -8.67 12.42
CA GLY A 193 -6.22 -9.03 11.55
C GLY A 193 -5.09 -7.99 11.48
N VAL A 194 -5.14 -6.95 12.31
CA VAL A 194 -4.03 -6.00 12.51
C VAL A 194 -3.27 -6.40 13.77
N ARG A 195 -1.94 -6.56 13.70
CA ARG A 195 -1.08 -7.06 14.77
C ARG A 195 -0.25 -5.93 15.39
#